data_18f174e7c4fb3593d3a6e13948c61078
#
_entry.id   18f174e7c4fb3593d3a6e13948c61078
#
_cell.length_a   1.000
_cell.length_b   1.000
_cell.length_c   1.000
_cell.angle_alpha   90.00
_cell.angle_beta   90.00
_cell.angle_gamma   90.00
#
_symmetry.space_group_name_H-M   'P 1'
#
loop_
_entity.id
_entity.type
_entity.pdbx_description
1 polymer ?
#
loop_
_entity_poly.entity_id
_entity_poly.type
_entity_poly.pdbx_seq_one_letter_code
_entity_poly.pdbx_strand_id
1 'polypeptide(L)'
;MSPEYMEATIDKFILRVKKGLRYSVDHVWVKEENQQCVVGLTDYAQRRGGDIVFLEFPSADGLVKAGEPVARYETIKAALEVTAPFDCEIVDCNRALEEQPELVNEDPYGAGWVARVKPVDPESVKSRLPPERYFELMKEEAERAAA
;
A
#
# COMPACT_ATOMS: atom_id res chain seq x y z
N MET A 1 -19.78 -7.82 8.70
CA MET A 1 -18.65 -6.87 8.65
C MET A 1 -17.57 -7.28 9.64
N SER A 2 -16.33 -7.32 9.19
CA SER A 2 -15.21 -7.60 10.08
C SER A 2 -14.95 -6.40 10.99
N PRO A 3 -14.70 -6.59 12.30
CA PRO A 3 -14.34 -5.47 13.18
C PRO A 3 -12.97 -4.87 12.83
N GLU A 4 -12.14 -5.57 12.06
CA GLU A 4 -10.82 -5.11 11.68
C GLU A 4 -10.82 -4.28 10.39
N TYR A 5 -11.90 -4.31 9.62
CA TYR A 5 -11.98 -3.67 8.32
C TYR A 5 -13.22 -2.80 8.19
N MET A 6 -13.07 -1.72 7.42
CA MET A 6 -14.19 -0.98 6.86
C MET A 6 -14.37 -1.50 5.45
N GLU A 7 -15.60 -1.75 5.03
CA GLU A 7 -15.89 -2.36 3.73
C GLU A 7 -16.90 -1.54 2.94
N ALA A 8 -16.70 -1.48 1.63
CA ALA A 8 -17.67 -0.88 0.71
C ALA A 8 -17.78 -1.78 -0.52
N THR A 9 -19.00 -1.98 -1.00
CA THR A 9 -19.24 -2.70 -2.24
C THR A 9 -19.46 -1.69 -3.36
N ILE A 10 -18.56 -1.68 -4.34
CA ILE A 10 -18.61 -0.75 -5.45
C ILE A 10 -18.43 -1.57 -6.72
N ASP A 11 -19.43 -1.54 -7.62
CA ASP A 11 -19.39 -2.22 -8.90
C ASP A 11 -18.96 -3.68 -8.81
N LYS A 12 -19.60 -4.47 -7.96
CA LYS A 12 -19.37 -5.91 -7.76
C LYS A 12 -18.16 -6.25 -6.87
N PHE A 13 -17.32 -5.28 -6.52
CA PHE A 13 -16.14 -5.55 -5.70
C PHE A 13 -16.37 -5.11 -4.27
N ILE A 14 -15.93 -5.96 -3.33
CA ILE A 14 -15.90 -5.59 -1.92
C ILE A 14 -14.49 -5.05 -1.66
N LEU A 15 -14.42 -3.77 -1.30
CA LEU A 15 -13.16 -3.07 -1.06
C LEU A 15 -12.99 -2.87 0.43
N ARG A 16 -11.81 -3.22 0.95
CA ARG A 16 -11.54 -3.22 2.38
C ARG A 16 -10.44 -2.24 2.75
N VAL A 17 -10.68 -1.51 3.85
CA VAL A 17 -9.69 -0.63 4.46
C VAL A 17 -9.46 -1.13 5.87
N LYS A 18 -8.22 -1.51 6.18
CA LYS A 18 -7.90 -2.06 7.50
C LYS A 18 -7.79 -0.95 8.54
N LYS A 19 -8.45 -1.14 9.67
CA LYS A 19 -8.39 -0.21 10.80
C LYS A 19 -7.04 -0.35 11.50
N GLY A 20 -6.63 0.72 12.17
CA GLY A 20 -5.38 0.70 12.93
C GLY A 20 -4.14 1.01 12.11
N LEU A 21 -4.29 1.30 10.84
CA LEU A 21 -3.20 1.70 9.94
C LEU A 21 -3.33 3.17 9.58
N ARG A 22 -2.29 3.71 8.95
CA ARG A 22 -2.32 5.02 8.30
C ARG A 22 -2.18 4.82 6.79
N TYR A 23 -2.54 5.82 6.01
CA TYR A 23 -2.63 5.68 4.56
C TYR A 23 -2.11 6.92 3.85
N SER A 24 -1.45 6.71 2.71
CA SER A 24 -1.09 7.81 1.81
C SER A 24 -2.19 7.97 0.76
N VAL A 25 -2.21 9.15 0.12
CA VAL A 25 -3.16 9.41 -0.98
C VAL A 25 -2.85 8.54 -2.21
N ASP A 26 -1.66 7.96 -2.27
CA ASP A 26 -1.24 7.09 -3.37
C ASP A 26 -1.50 5.61 -3.05
N HIS A 27 -2.38 5.33 -2.09
CA HIS A 27 -2.87 3.99 -1.78
C HIS A 27 -1.81 3.06 -1.19
N VAL A 28 -0.96 3.62 -0.33
CA VAL A 28 0.01 2.84 0.44
C VAL A 28 -0.42 2.83 1.90
N TRP A 29 -0.50 1.64 2.50
CA TRP A 29 -0.80 1.55 3.92
C TRP A 29 0.49 1.56 4.74
N VAL A 30 0.39 2.05 5.96
CA VAL A 30 1.51 2.20 6.88
C VAL A 30 1.12 1.61 8.23
N LYS A 31 1.93 0.66 8.69
CA LYS A 31 1.76 0.03 10.01
C LYS A 31 2.96 0.38 10.88
N GLU A 32 2.72 1.02 12.01
CA GLU A 32 3.80 1.39 12.93
C GLU A 32 4.20 0.19 13.80
N GLU A 33 5.51 -0.09 13.87
CA GLU A 33 6.07 -1.16 14.70
C GLU A 33 7.42 -0.72 15.25
N ASN A 34 7.52 -0.48 16.55
CA ASN A 34 8.81 -0.25 17.22
C ASN A 34 9.68 0.80 16.52
N GLN A 35 9.14 2.00 16.28
CA GLN A 35 9.86 3.11 15.66
C GLN A 35 10.16 2.90 14.17
N GLN A 36 9.71 1.81 13.60
CA GLN A 36 9.77 1.54 12.17
C GLN A 36 8.35 1.39 11.64
N CYS A 37 8.22 1.28 10.33
CA CYS A 37 6.93 1.08 9.69
C CYS A 37 7.02 -0.03 8.67
N VAL A 38 5.95 -0.80 8.55
CA VAL A 38 5.76 -1.71 7.42
C VAL A 38 4.82 -1.01 6.46
N VAL A 39 5.11 -1.07 5.17
CA VAL A 39 4.28 -0.43 4.14
C VAL A 39 3.89 -1.45 3.07
N GLY A 40 2.75 -1.20 2.43
CA GLY A 40 2.27 -2.05 1.36
C GLY A 40 1.15 -1.38 0.58
N LEU A 41 0.63 -2.06 -0.42
CA LEU A 41 -0.50 -1.57 -1.23
C LEU A 41 -1.82 -1.87 -0.55
N THR A 42 -2.76 -0.93 -0.66
CA THR A 42 -4.11 -1.14 -0.15
C THR A 42 -4.85 -2.15 -1.02
N ASP A 43 -5.95 -2.67 -0.48
CA ASP A 43 -6.81 -3.59 -1.20
C ASP A 43 -7.35 -2.94 -2.49
N TYR A 44 -7.73 -1.67 -2.41
CA TYR A 44 -8.22 -0.94 -3.58
C TYR A 44 -7.15 -0.85 -4.68
N ALA A 45 -5.91 -0.53 -4.31
CA ALA A 45 -4.84 -0.39 -5.30
C ALA A 45 -4.59 -1.70 -6.06
N GLN A 46 -4.54 -2.83 -5.34
CA GLN A 46 -4.31 -4.11 -6.00
C GLN A 46 -5.51 -4.53 -6.85
N ARG A 47 -6.73 -4.19 -6.42
CA ARG A 47 -7.93 -4.50 -7.18
C ARG A 47 -8.00 -3.68 -8.46
N ARG A 48 -7.74 -2.37 -8.36
CA ARG A 48 -7.76 -1.46 -9.50
C ARG A 48 -6.71 -1.83 -10.55
N GLY A 49 -5.50 -2.19 -10.09
CA GLY A 49 -4.38 -2.52 -10.97
C GLY A 49 -4.52 -3.87 -11.65
N GLY A 50 -5.20 -4.82 -11.03
CA GLY A 50 -5.31 -6.19 -11.50
C GLY A 50 -4.18 -7.08 -11.00
N ASP A 51 -4.13 -8.31 -11.53
CA ASP A 51 -3.15 -9.29 -11.08
C ASP A 51 -1.73 -8.85 -11.38
N ILE A 52 -0.89 -8.87 -10.35
CA ILE A 52 0.51 -8.49 -10.47
C ILE A 52 1.28 -9.69 -10.99
N VAL A 53 2.01 -9.48 -12.09
CA VAL A 53 2.79 -10.55 -12.74
C VAL A 53 4.29 -10.38 -12.54
N PHE A 54 4.73 -9.20 -12.10
CA PHE A 54 6.14 -8.91 -11.88
C PHE A 54 6.27 -7.83 -10.83
N LEU A 55 7.25 -7.97 -9.93
CA LEU A 55 7.55 -6.95 -8.93
C LEU A 55 9.05 -6.94 -8.66
N GLU A 56 9.63 -5.74 -8.59
CA GLU A 56 11.04 -5.58 -8.28
C GLU A 56 11.24 -4.43 -7.30
N PHE A 57 12.37 -4.47 -6.60
CA PHE A 57 12.77 -3.40 -5.69
C PHE A 57 13.93 -2.64 -6.34
N PRO A 58 13.68 -1.40 -6.79
CA PRO A 58 14.72 -0.61 -7.47
C PRO A 58 15.87 -0.24 -6.54
N SER A 59 15.59 -0.16 -5.23
CA SER A 59 16.61 0.12 -4.23
C SER A 59 16.37 -0.82 -3.06
N ALA A 60 17.35 -1.66 -2.74
CA ALA A 60 17.22 -2.63 -1.66
C ALA A 60 17.44 -1.98 -0.28
N ASP A 61 18.08 -0.81 -0.26
CA ASP A 61 18.38 -0.07 0.96
C ASP A 61 18.55 1.41 0.61
N GLY A 62 18.81 2.22 1.64
CA GLY A 62 19.09 3.63 1.47
C GLY A 62 17.88 4.53 1.64
N LEU A 63 18.10 5.81 1.45
CA LEU A 63 17.07 6.84 1.65
C LEU A 63 16.20 6.97 0.42
N VAL A 64 14.89 7.08 0.67
CA VAL A 64 13.87 7.26 -0.36
C VAL A 64 12.99 8.43 0.07
N LYS A 65 12.74 9.36 -0.85
CA LYS A 65 11.90 10.51 -0.56
C LYS A 65 10.44 10.18 -0.81
N ALA A 66 9.56 10.90 -0.13
CA ALA A 66 8.11 10.76 -0.35
C ALA A 66 7.80 10.85 -1.85
N GLY A 67 7.00 9.90 -2.34
CA GLY A 67 6.62 9.84 -3.74
C GLY A 67 7.57 9.06 -4.64
N GLU A 68 8.78 8.75 -4.17
CA GLU A 68 9.71 7.91 -4.94
C GLU A 68 9.37 6.44 -4.77
N PRO A 69 9.72 5.59 -5.74
CA PRO A 69 9.33 4.18 -5.69
C PRO A 69 10.11 3.40 -4.64
N VAL A 70 9.37 2.66 -3.81
CA VAL A 70 9.90 1.62 -2.94
C VAL A 70 9.93 0.30 -3.71
N ALA A 71 8.95 0.09 -4.57
CA ALA A 71 8.87 -1.07 -5.44
C ALA A 71 8.23 -0.67 -6.76
N ARG A 72 8.57 -1.39 -7.83
CA ARG A 72 7.89 -1.27 -9.12
C ARG A 72 7.23 -2.59 -9.43
N TYR A 73 6.04 -2.54 -10.02
CA TYR A 73 5.34 -3.77 -10.36
C TYR A 73 4.59 -3.61 -11.68
N GLU A 74 4.34 -4.74 -12.31
CA GLU A 74 3.62 -4.78 -13.57
C GLU A 74 2.42 -5.70 -13.48
N THR A 75 1.34 -5.25 -14.08
CA THR A 75 0.13 -6.06 -14.29
C THR A 75 -0.04 -6.22 -15.79
N ILE A 76 -1.08 -6.95 -16.21
CA ILE A 76 -1.40 -7.05 -17.63
C ILE A 76 -1.74 -5.67 -18.21
N LYS A 77 -2.30 -4.77 -17.39
CA LYS A 77 -2.78 -3.47 -17.84
C LYS A 77 -1.70 -2.38 -17.85
N ALA A 78 -0.77 -2.40 -16.89
CA ALA A 78 0.07 -1.24 -16.63
C ALA A 78 1.36 -1.58 -15.88
N ALA A 79 2.30 -0.63 -15.95
CA ALA A 79 3.48 -0.58 -15.09
C ALA A 79 3.21 0.46 -14.02
N LEU A 80 3.39 0.10 -12.75
CA LEU A 80 2.98 0.89 -11.61
C LEU A 80 4.07 0.90 -10.54
N GLU A 81 3.88 1.72 -9.50
CA GLU A 81 4.85 1.85 -8.40
C GLU A 81 4.16 1.82 -7.06
N VAL A 82 4.87 1.29 -6.06
CA VAL A 82 4.53 1.50 -4.64
C VAL A 82 5.40 2.65 -4.19
N THR A 83 4.81 3.80 -3.92
CA THR A 83 5.57 5.01 -3.59
C THR A 83 5.77 5.15 -2.08
N ALA A 84 6.90 5.73 -1.68
CA ALA A 84 7.17 6.00 -0.28
C ALA A 84 6.14 7.02 0.24
N PRO A 85 5.46 6.72 1.36
CA PRO A 85 4.44 7.62 1.90
C PRO A 85 5.03 8.85 2.61
N PHE A 86 6.32 8.82 2.90
CA PHE A 86 7.08 9.91 3.52
C PHE A 86 8.56 9.63 3.28
N ASP A 87 9.41 10.61 3.60
CA ASP A 87 10.86 10.40 3.51
C ASP A 87 11.25 9.32 4.51
N CYS A 88 11.98 8.32 4.07
CA CYS A 88 12.31 7.17 4.90
C CYS A 88 13.56 6.46 4.43
N GLU A 89 14.08 5.60 5.29
CA GLU A 89 15.17 4.70 4.96
C GLU A 89 14.61 3.29 4.83
N ILE A 90 14.93 2.60 3.74
CA ILE A 90 14.51 1.21 3.54
C ILE A 90 15.37 0.33 4.44
N VAL A 91 14.71 -0.42 5.34
CA VAL A 91 15.38 -1.34 6.26
C VAL A 91 15.36 -2.76 5.71
N ASP A 92 14.24 -3.16 5.10
CA ASP A 92 14.08 -4.52 4.58
C ASP A 92 12.99 -4.54 3.50
N CYS A 93 13.13 -5.46 2.56
CA CYS A 93 12.16 -5.67 1.50
C CYS A 93 11.59 -7.07 1.58
N ASN A 94 10.31 -7.23 1.26
CA ASN A 94 9.69 -8.55 1.22
C ASN A 94 10.10 -9.27 -0.07
N ARG A 95 11.23 -9.95 -0.01
CA ARG A 95 11.81 -10.63 -1.18
C ARG A 95 10.93 -11.73 -1.75
N ALA A 96 10.00 -12.27 -0.95
CA ALA A 96 9.08 -13.27 -1.46
C ALA A 96 8.25 -12.74 -2.62
N LEU A 97 8.03 -11.42 -2.68
CA LEU A 97 7.24 -10.82 -3.76
C LEU A 97 7.94 -10.88 -5.12
N GLU A 98 9.25 -11.06 -5.15
CA GLU A 98 9.97 -11.19 -6.42
C GLU A 98 9.62 -12.51 -7.12
N GLU A 99 9.37 -13.57 -6.36
CA GLU A 99 8.97 -14.85 -6.91
C GLU A 99 7.46 -15.07 -6.89
N GLN A 100 6.77 -14.47 -5.92
CA GLN A 100 5.33 -14.63 -5.73
C GLN A 100 4.64 -13.26 -5.62
N PRO A 101 4.64 -12.46 -6.69
CA PRO A 101 4.04 -11.12 -6.63
C PRO A 101 2.54 -11.16 -6.37
N GLU A 102 1.87 -12.27 -6.68
CA GLU A 102 0.44 -12.45 -6.44
C GLU A 102 0.07 -12.39 -4.96
N LEU A 103 1.03 -12.49 -4.05
CA LEU A 103 0.75 -12.33 -2.61
C LEU A 103 0.16 -10.95 -2.31
N VAL A 104 0.55 -9.94 -3.07
CA VAL A 104 -0.02 -8.59 -2.91
C VAL A 104 -1.51 -8.60 -3.22
N ASN A 105 -1.91 -9.34 -4.26
CA ASN A 105 -3.32 -9.46 -4.64
C ASN A 105 -4.10 -10.31 -3.63
N GLU A 106 -3.48 -11.38 -3.14
CA GLU A 106 -4.15 -12.34 -2.27
C GLU A 106 -4.29 -11.85 -0.83
N ASP A 107 -3.27 -11.13 -0.33
CA ASP A 107 -3.25 -10.72 1.07
C ASP A 107 -2.48 -9.38 1.20
N PRO A 108 -3.07 -8.29 0.69
CA PRO A 108 -2.35 -7.01 0.62
C PRO A 108 -1.96 -6.44 1.99
N TYR A 109 -2.73 -6.72 3.03
CA TYR A 109 -2.44 -6.22 4.38
C TYR A 109 -1.62 -7.19 5.22
N GLY A 110 -1.30 -8.36 4.71
CA GLY A 110 -0.55 -9.39 5.42
C GLY A 110 0.67 -9.86 4.65
N ALA A 111 0.62 -11.06 4.08
CA ALA A 111 1.75 -11.66 3.39
C ALA A 111 2.26 -10.82 2.22
N GLY A 112 1.42 -9.95 1.66
CA GLY A 112 1.78 -9.03 0.57
C GLY A 112 2.44 -7.73 1.02
N TRP A 113 2.89 -7.60 2.26
CA TRP A 113 3.62 -6.41 2.70
C TRP A 113 4.83 -6.18 1.78
N VAL A 114 5.18 -4.91 1.56
CA VAL A 114 6.18 -4.57 0.55
C VAL A 114 7.54 -4.31 1.19
N ALA A 115 7.62 -3.44 2.17
CA ALA A 115 8.91 -3.07 2.76
C ALA A 115 8.76 -2.66 4.21
N ARG A 116 9.86 -2.77 4.95
CA ARG A 116 9.99 -2.18 6.28
C ARG A 116 10.87 -0.95 6.13
N VAL A 117 10.41 0.17 6.66
CA VAL A 117 11.09 1.45 6.50
C VAL A 117 11.21 2.17 7.84
N LYS A 118 12.20 3.05 7.94
CA LYS A 118 12.37 3.92 9.10
C LYS A 118 12.08 5.34 8.66
N PRO A 119 11.04 6.00 9.19
CA PRO A 119 10.75 7.38 8.80
C PRO A 119 11.88 8.30 9.22
N VAL A 120 12.23 9.24 8.35
CA VAL A 120 13.23 10.28 8.66
C VAL A 120 12.69 11.16 9.77
N ASP A 121 11.40 11.51 9.69
CA ASP A 121 10.71 12.29 10.71
C ASP A 121 9.49 11.50 11.20
N PRO A 122 9.52 11.00 12.45
CA PRO A 122 8.39 10.23 12.99
C PRO A 122 7.06 10.97 12.93
N GLU A 123 7.06 12.29 12.98
CA GLU A 123 5.82 13.07 12.89
C GLU A 123 5.15 12.95 11.53
N SER A 124 5.91 12.65 10.47
CA SER A 124 5.33 12.48 9.13
C SER A 124 4.38 11.29 9.06
N VAL A 125 4.58 10.29 9.91
CA VAL A 125 3.69 9.13 9.97
C VAL A 125 2.32 9.57 10.48
N LYS A 126 2.31 10.40 11.52
CA LYS A 126 1.08 10.85 12.17
C LYS A 126 0.24 11.76 11.27
N SER A 127 0.87 12.38 10.29
CA SER A 127 0.15 13.24 9.33
C SER A 127 -0.43 12.47 8.15
N ARG A 128 -0.20 11.15 8.07
CA ARG A 128 -0.85 10.32 7.06
C ARG A 128 -2.32 10.15 7.41
N LEU A 129 -3.11 9.74 6.41
CA LEU A 129 -4.56 9.65 6.58
C LEU A 129 -4.95 8.55 7.56
N PRO A 130 -5.85 8.83 8.51
CA PRO A 130 -6.46 7.76 9.30
C PRO A 130 -7.38 6.92 8.42
N PRO A 131 -7.76 5.69 8.85
CA PRO A 131 -8.55 4.80 8.01
C PRO A 131 -9.85 5.41 7.49
N GLU A 132 -10.56 6.19 8.32
CA GLU A 132 -11.84 6.78 7.95
C GLU A 132 -11.70 7.78 6.79
N ARG A 133 -10.63 8.58 6.82
CA ARG A 133 -10.38 9.57 5.77
C ARG A 133 -9.96 8.89 4.48
N TYR A 134 -9.08 7.89 4.57
CA TYR A 134 -8.70 7.13 3.39
C TYR A 134 -9.89 6.40 2.79
N PHE A 135 -10.76 5.85 3.64
CA PHE A 135 -11.94 5.13 3.20
C PHE A 135 -12.85 6.02 2.34
N GLU A 136 -13.09 7.27 2.79
CA GLU A 136 -13.88 8.22 2.01
C GLU A 136 -13.23 8.56 0.67
N LEU A 137 -11.92 8.81 0.68
CA LEU A 137 -11.16 9.12 -0.53
C LEU A 137 -11.21 7.96 -1.51
N MET A 138 -11.01 6.75 -1.02
CA MET A 138 -11.02 5.53 -1.83
C MET A 138 -12.41 5.31 -2.45
N LYS A 139 -13.47 5.49 -1.67
CA LYS A 139 -14.84 5.34 -2.18
C LYS A 139 -15.13 6.33 -3.30
N GLU A 140 -14.77 7.59 -3.11
CA GLU A 140 -14.97 8.61 -4.13
C GLU A 140 -14.25 8.26 -5.42
N GLU A 141 -12.99 7.84 -5.31
CA GLU A 141 -12.20 7.47 -6.49
C GLU A 141 -12.78 6.24 -7.18
N ALA A 142 -13.15 5.22 -6.41
CA ALA A 142 -13.71 3.98 -6.97
C ALA A 142 -15.06 4.23 -7.65
N GLU A 143 -15.88 5.09 -7.06
CA GLU A 143 -17.19 5.43 -7.64
C GLU A 143 -17.05 6.22 -8.94
N ARG A 144 -16.08 7.14 -9.00
CA ARG A 144 -15.80 7.86 -10.23
C ARG A 144 -15.30 6.92 -11.34
N ALA A 145 -14.47 5.95 -10.98
CA ALA A 145 -13.94 4.99 -11.95
C ALA A 145 -15.03 4.04 -12.47
N ALA A 146 -16.05 3.75 -11.65
CA ALA A 146 -17.16 2.87 -12.02
C ALA A 146 -18.24 3.57 -12.85
N ALA A 147 -18.29 4.90 -12.83
CA ALA A 147 -19.32 5.68 -13.49
C ALA A 147 -19.18 5.67 -15.01
#